data_94b993afb9f3099a4c4fec67cfe95fff
#
_entry.id   94b993afb9f3099a4c4fec67cfe95fff
#
_cell.length_a   1.000
_cell.length_b   1.000
_cell.length_c   1.000
_cell.angle_alpha   90.00
_cell.angle_beta   90.00
_cell.angle_gamma   90.00
#
_symmetry.space_group_name_H-M   'P 1'
#
loop_
_entity.id
_entity.type
_entity.pdbx_description
1 polymer ?
#
loop_
_entity_poly.entity_id
_entity_poly.type
_entity_poly.pdbx_seq_one_letter_code
_entity_poly.pdbx_strand_id
1 'polypeptide(L)' 'MYFGDHNPPHFHVEFQGEKATFNFDGQLVGGSLSSGTARKLVRDWARRHRLELMINWRNIEEGRPLNRIKPLE' A
#
# COMPACT_ATOMS: atom_id res chain seq x y z
N MET A 1 0.21 5.97 -4.85
CA MET A 1 0.19 4.61 -4.28
C MET A 1 -0.12 3.61 -5.38
N TYR A 2 0.64 2.56 -5.48
CA TYR A 2 0.47 1.54 -6.53
C TYR A 2 0.94 0.18 -6.02
N PHE A 3 0.56 -0.88 -6.73
CA PHE A 3 0.86 -2.26 -6.35
C PHE A 3 2.03 -2.80 -7.17
N GLY A 4 2.87 -3.61 -6.52
CA GLY A 4 3.80 -4.48 -7.21
C GLY A 4 3.11 -5.78 -7.61
N ASP A 5 3.81 -6.61 -8.37
CA ASP A 5 3.28 -7.88 -8.85
C ASP A 5 4.02 -9.09 -8.25
N HIS A 6 4.73 -8.89 -7.14
CA HIS A 6 5.51 -9.92 -6.46
C HIS A 6 4.97 -10.20 -5.07
N ASN A 7 5.03 -11.48 -4.65
CA ASN A 7 4.75 -11.86 -3.26
C ASN A 7 5.98 -11.57 -2.38
N PRO A 8 5.80 -11.20 -1.11
CA PRO A 8 4.52 -11.07 -0.39
C PRO A 8 3.70 -9.84 -0.83
N PRO A 9 2.39 -9.81 -0.52
CA PRO A 9 1.55 -8.67 -0.86
C PRO A 9 2.09 -7.36 -0.29
N HIS A 10 2.18 -6.34 -1.15
CA HIS A 10 2.72 -5.04 -0.77
C HIS A 10 2.16 -3.95 -1.67
N PHE A 11 2.33 -2.70 -1.23
CA PHE A 11 2.01 -1.53 -2.06
C PHE A 11 3.08 -0.47 -1.88
N HIS A 12 3.16 0.43 -2.84
CA HIS A 12 4.17 1.49 -2.87
C HIS A 12 3.54 2.84 -2.58
N VAL A 13 4.25 3.67 -1.83
CA VAL A 13 3.84 5.03 -1.50
C VAL A 13 4.92 5.99 -1.95
N GLU A 14 4.52 7.08 -2.61
CA GLU A 14 5.42 8.20 -2.92
C GLU A 14 4.94 9.42 -2.14
N PHE A 15 5.86 10.07 -1.43
CA PHE A 15 5.53 11.24 -0.63
C PHE A 15 6.76 12.14 -0.53
N GLN A 16 6.62 13.37 -0.99
CA GLN A 16 7.68 14.39 -0.92
C GLN A 16 9.03 13.89 -1.46
N GLY A 17 8.99 13.20 -2.62
CA GLY A 17 10.19 12.69 -3.26
C GLY A 17 10.72 11.38 -2.68
N GLU A 18 10.15 10.89 -1.61
CA GLU A 18 10.52 9.60 -1.04
C GLU A 18 9.61 8.49 -1.56
N LYS A 19 10.18 7.31 -1.72
CA LYS A 19 9.45 6.12 -2.14
C LYS A 19 9.59 5.04 -1.08
N ALA A 20 8.48 4.49 -0.66
CA ALA A 20 8.45 3.47 0.38
C ALA A 20 7.54 2.32 -0.01
N THR A 21 7.85 1.14 0.47
CA THR A 21 7.06 -0.07 0.27
C THR A 21 6.51 -0.54 1.60
N PHE A 22 5.21 -0.80 1.64
CA PHE A 22 4.53 -1.25 2.85
C PHE A 22 3.83 -2.57 2.58
N ASN A 23 3.77 -3.41 3.61
CA ASN A 23 2.88 -4.58 3.55
C ASN A 23 1.43 -4.15 3.88
N PHE A 24 0.49 -5.09 3.79
CA PHE A 24 -0.92 -4.77 4.01
C PHE A 24 -1.29 -4.59 5.49
N ASP A 25 -0.35 -4.83 6.39
CA ASP A 25 -0.51 -4.49 7.80
C ASP A 25 -0.02 -3.07 8.11
N GLY A 26 0.49 -2.37 7.10
CA GLY A 26 0.95 -1.01 7.24
C GLY A 26 2.39 -0.89 7.75
N GLN A 27 3.16 -1.96 7.67
CA GLN A 27 4.56 -1.96 8.08
C GLN A 27 5.46 -1.57 6.91
N LEU A 28 6.43 -0.72 7.16
CA LEU A 28 7.44 -0.34 6.17
C LEU A 28 8.39 -1.52 5.96
N VAL A 29 8.44 -2.05 4.74
CA VAL A 29 9.28 -3.20 4.41
C VAL A 29 10.38 -2.89 3.42
N GLY A 30 10.37 -1.70 2.82
CA GLY A 30 11.42 -1.28 1.89
C GLY A 30 11.36 0.22 1.64
N GLY A 31 12.45 0.78 1.12
CA GLY A 31 12.54 2.20 0.86
C GLY A 31 12.62 3.03 2.13
N SER A 32 12.19 4.27 2.06
CA SER A 32 12.20 5.16 3.21
C SER A 32 11.03 6.14 3.15
N LEU A 33 10.52 6.48 4.33
CA LEU A 33 9.52 7.53 4.51
C LEU A 33 9.86 8.19 5.83
N SER A 34 10.55 9.33 5.78
CA SER A 34 11.12 9.97 6.96
C SER A 34 10.08 10.59 7.90
N SER A 35 8.93 10.99 7.37
CA SER A 35 7.87 11.56 8.20
C SER A 35 7.17 10.49 9.04
N GLY A 36 7.31 10.57 10.36
CA GLY A 36 6.60 9.67 11.27
C GLY A 36 5.10 9.81 11.18
N THR A 37 4.61 11.03 10.95
CA THR A 37 3.19 11.28 10.75
C THR A 37 2.68 10.60 9.48
N ALA A 38 3.43 10.71 8.38
CA ALA A 38 3.07 10.06 7.13
C ALA A 38 3.03 8.53 7.27
N ARG A 39 4.04 7.95 7.95
CA ARG A 39 4.06 6.51 8.19
C ARG A 39 2.85 6.05 9.00
N LYS A 40 2.47 6.81 10.01
CA LYS A 40 1.30 6.49 10.83
C LYS A 40 0.02 6.54 10.01
N LEU A 41 -0.14 7.58 9.19
CA LEU A 41 -1.31 7.73 8.33
C LEU A 41 -1.43 6.58 7.33
N VAL A 42 -0.32 6.18 6.72
CA VAL A 42 -0.30 5.05 5.79
C VAL A 42 -0.66 3.75 6.51
N ARG A 43 -0.10 3.52 7.70
CA ARG A 43 -0.41 2.33 8.49
C ARG A 43 -1.89 2.25 8.84
N ASP A 44 -2.46 3.34 9.32
CA ASP A 44 -3.87 3.38 9.71
C ASP A 44 -4.78 3.21 8.48
N TRP A 45 -4.42 3.81 7.37
CA TRP A 45 -5.14 3.65 6.11
C TRP A 45 -5.09 2.19 5.63
N ALA A 46 -3.91 1.57 5.64
CA ALA A 46 -3.75 0.19 5.21
C ALA A 46 -4.59 -0.77 6.06
N ARG A 47 -4.61 -0.56 7.36
CA ARG A 47 -5.42 -1.39 8.27
C ARG A 47 -6.91 -1.25 8.01
N ARG A 48 -7.39 -0.01 7.76
CA ARG A 48 -8.79 0.23 7.46
C ARG A 48 -9.21 -0.37 6.11
N HIS A 49 -8.31 -0.42 5.15
CA HIS A 49 -8.59 -0.88 3.79
C HIS A 49 -7.96 -2.23 3.47
N ARG A 50 -7.59 -2.98 4.50
CA ARG A 50 -6.88 -4.25 4.31
C ARG A 50 -7.63 -5.21 3.40
N LEU A 51 -8.94 -5.35 3.60
CA LEU A 51 -9.75 -6.23 2.76
C LEU A 51 -9.75 -5.80 1.30
N GLU A 52 -9.88 -4.49 1.06
CA GLU A 52 -9.84 -3.94 -0.30
C GLU A 52 -8.47 -4.14 -0.94
N LEU A 53 -7.39 -3.97 -0.17
CA LEU A 53 -6.03 -4.22 -0.63
C LEU A 53 -5.85 -5.69 -1.01
N MET A 54 -6.35 -6.61 -0.21
CA MET A 54 -6.26 -8.05 -0.50
C MET A 54 -7.05 -8.41 -1.74
N ILE A 55 -8.22 -7.83 -1.93
CA ILE A 55 -9.04 -8.05 -3.13
C ILE A 55 -8.29 -7.55 -4.37
N ASN A 56 -7.69 -6.37 -4.30
CA ASN A 56 -6.91 -5.83 -5.41
C ASN A 56 -5.67 -6.67 -5.71
N TRP A 57 -5.00 -7.18 -4.68
CA TRP A 57 -3.87 -8.07 -4.88
C TRP A 57 -4.27 -9.33 -5.63
N ARG A 58 -5.41 -9.93 -5.25
CA ARG A 58 -5.95 -11.09 -5.95
C ARG A 58 -6.30 -10.75 -7.40
N ASN A 59 -6.87 -9.57 -7.64
CA ASN A 59 -7.18 -9.13 -8.99
C ASN A 59 -5.93 -9.04 -9.86
N ILE A 60 -4.81 -8.54 -9.31
CA ILE A 60 -3.52 -8.52 -10.02
C ILE A 60 -3.10 -9.93 -10.38
N GLU A 61 -3.15 -10.87 -9.43
CA GLU A 61 -2.73 -12.25 -9.66
C GLU A 61 -3.59 -12.95 -10.71
N GLU A 62 -4.87 -12.59 -10.79
CA GLU A 62 -5.82 -13.19 -11.74
C GLU A 62 -5.97 -12.39 -13.04
N GLY A 63 -5.22 -11.31 -13.19
CA GLY A 63 -5.29 -10.46 -14.38
C GLY A 63 -6.57 -9.65 -14.50
N ARG A 64 -7.27 -9.40 -13.38
CA ARG A 64 -8.49 -8.60 -13.36
C ARG A 64 -8.18 -7.12 -13.13
N PRO A 65 -9.09 -6.21 -13.54
CA PRO A 65 -8.94 -4.79 -13.24
C PRO A 65 -8.94 -4.53 -11.73
N LEU A 66 -8.16 -3.53 -11.31
CA LEU A 66 -8.11 -3.13 -9.90
C LEU A 66 -9.35 -2.31 -9.53
N ASN A 67 -9.83 -2.53 -8.31
CA ASN A 67 -10.89 -1.69 -7.73
C ASN A 67 -10.26 -0.43 -7.13
N ARG A 68 -10.95 0.67 -7.27
CA ARG A 68 -10.49 1.92 -6.67
C ARG A 68 -10.71 1.88 -5.16
N ILE A 69 -9.67 2.19 -4.39
CA ILE A 69 -9.73 2.32 -2.94
C ILE A 69 -9.74 3.80 -2.60
N LYS A 70 -10.54 4.20 -1.61
CA LYS A 70 -10.59 5.58 -1.16
C LYS A 70 -9.17 6.05 -0.81
N PRO A 71 -8.71 7.19 -1.36
CA PRO A 71 -7.34 7.62 -1.13
C PRO A 71 -7.09 8.05 0.32
N LEU A 72 -5.83 8.09 0.66
CA LEU A 72 -5.36 8.62 1.94
C LEU A 72 -5.60 10.13 1.99
N GLU A 73 -6.21 10.59 3.05
CA GLU A 73 -6.47 12.02 3.26
C GLU A 73 -5.85 12.50 4.56
#